data_5e480fe87f2736c2df6467c7708ff636
#
_entry.id   5e480fe87f2736c2df6467c7708ff636
#
_cell.length_a   1.000
_cell.length_b   1.000
_cell.length_c   1.000
_cell.angle_alpha   90.00
_cell.angle_beta   90.00
_cell.angle_gamma   90.00
#
_symmetry.space_group_name_H-M   'P 1'
#
loop_
_entity.id
_entity.type
_entity.pdbx_description
1 polymer ?
#
loop_
_entity_poly.entity_id
_entity_poly.type
_entity_poly.pdbx_seq_one_letter_code
_entity_poly.pdbx_strand_id
1 'polypeptide(L)'
;KKWAELFKDAGAQYVVPVAEHHDGFQMYKSELSHWNAAEMGPKRDVLGELTREFNRLGLKNCASSHRVEHWFFMGHGKEFPSDIKEPLRRGDFYWPSMPEADHQDIFSQPAPSQEYLEDWLERCCEIVDKYRPKLVYFDWWIHHSAVKPYLKKFAAYYYNRAEEWGEGVVINYKHDAFEFGTAVVDIERGQFADAKPYIWQTDTAVANNSWCYTNANSYKTSTQIIRDLCDIVSKNGRLLLNVGPKSDGTIPKEDEDILRQIGSWLKVNGEAIYGCKLWRESAEGPT
;
A
#
# COMPACT_ATOMS: atom_id res chain seq x y z
N LYS A 1 -7.77 12.44 -12.23
CA LYS A 1 -8.39 12.01 -13.49
C LYS A 1 -7.41 11.25 -14.38
N LYS A 2 -6.30 11.88 -14.82
CA LYS A 2 -5.30 11.26 -15.72
C LYS A 2 -4.75 9.93 -15.18
N TRP A 3 -4.42 9.83 -13.89
CA TRP A 3 -3.97 8.57 -13.27
C TRP A 3 -5.01 7.46 -13.39
N ALA A 4 -6.26 7.76 -13.07
CA ALA A 4 -7.32 6.77 -13.14
C ALA A 4 -7.54 6.25 -14.56
N GLU A 5 -7.49 7.14 -15.56
CA GLU A 5 -7.56 6.77 -16.97
C GLU A 5 -6.38 5.89 -17.39
N LEU A 6 -5.13 6.27 -17.01
CA LEU A 6 -3.94 5.48 -17.31
C LEU A 6 -3.99 4.09 -16.67
N PHE A 7 -4.37 3.99 -15.40
CA PHE A 7 -4.44 2.70 -14.69
C PHE A 7 -5.57 1.81 -15.25
N LYS A 8 -6.70 2.42 -15.64
CA LYS A 8 -7.76 1.69 -16.32
C LYS A 8 -7.29 1.16 -17.67
N ASP A 9 -6.61 1.98 -18.45
CA ASP A 9 -6.04 1.61 -19.74
C ASP A 9 -4.98 0.51 -19.62
N ALA A 10 -4.20 0.54 -18.53
CA ALA A 10 -3.23 -0.50 -18.19
C ALA A 10 -3.86 -1.84 -17.77
N GLY A 11 -5.18 -1.90 -17.59
CA GLY A 11 -5.91 -3.11 -17.21
C GLY A 11 -6.00 -3.36 -15.70
N ALA A 12 -5.69 -2.37 -14.87
CA ALA A 12 -5.82 -2.50 -13.43
C ALA A 12 -7.27 -2.79 -13.01
N GLN A 13 -7.45 -3.59 -11.97
CA GLN A 13 -8.74 -3.89 -11.36
C GLN A 13 -8.94 -3.13 -10.04
N TYR A 14 -7.85 -2.83 -9.35
CA TYR A 14 -7.81 -2.06 -8.11
C TYR A 14 -6.58 -1.15 -8.10
N VAL A 15 -6.65 -0.09 -7.32
CA VAL A 15 -5.56 0.87 -7.14
C VAL A 15 -5.40 1.16 -5.65
N VAL A 16 -4.16 1.14 -5.18
CA VAL A 16 -3.81 1.33 -3.77
C VAL A 16 -2.97 2.60 -3.60
N PRO A 17 -3.60 3.77 -3.51
CA PRO A 17 -2.87 4.99 -3.17
C PRO A 17 -2.29 4.90 -1.77
N VAL A 18 -1.11 5.47 -1.59
CA VAL A 18 -0.54 5.68 -0.26
C VAL A 18 -1.32 6.79 0.44
N ALA A 19 -2.07 6.43 1.48
CA ALA A 19 -2.81 7.40 2.28
C ALA A 19 -1.90 8.16 3.25
N GLU A 20 -0.92 7.44 3.81
CA GLU A 20 0.06 7.97 4.74
C GLU A 20 1.31 7.08 4.70
N HIS A 21 2.50 7.68 4.66
CA HIS A 21 3.77 6.97 4.71
C HIS A 21 4.45 7.11 6.09
N HIS A 22 5.73 6.71 6.20
CA HIS A 22 6.50 6.67 7.44
C HIS A 22 6.60 8.04 8.13
N ASP A 23 6.61 9.11 7.37
CA ASP A 23 6.76 10.48 7.89
C ASP A 23 5.53 10.99 8.66
N GLY A 24 4.37 10.40 8.43
CA GLY A 24 3.12 10.79 9.08
C GLY A 24 2.35 11.91 8.38
N PHE A 25 2.76 12.31 7.16
CA PHE A 25 1.98 13.25 6.37
C PHE A 25 0.80 12.55 5.68
N GLN A 26 -0.41 13.02 5.96
CA GLN A 26 -1.63 12.40 5.46
C GLN A 26 -2.01 12.98 4.09
N MET A 27 -2.14 12.13 3.07
CA MET A 27 -2.51 12.52 1.71
C MET A 27 -4.04 12.76 1.57
N TYR A 28 -4.74 12.91 2.67
CA TYR A 28 -6.18 13.09 2.75
C TYR A 28 -6.56 14.14 3.80
N LYS A 29 -7.81 14.59 3.76
CA LYS A 29 -8.34 15.50 4.78
C LYS A 29 -8.54 14.72 6.09
N SER A 30 -7.70 14.97 7.08
CA SER A 30 -7.78 14.37 8.42
C SER A 30 -8.34 15.32 9.45
N GLU A 31 -9.04 14.75 10.43
CA GLU A 31 -9.47 15.45 11.65
C GLU A 31 -8.48 15.24 12.81
N LEU A 32 -7.50 14.32 12.62
CA LEU A 32 -6.57 13.89 13.66
C LEU A 32 -5.24 14.66 13.64
N SER A 33 -4.89 15.22 12.48
CA SER A 33 -3.66 15.98 12.30
C SER A 33 -3.85 17.08 11.27
N HIS A 34 -3.31 18.28 11.55
CA HIS A 34 -3.24 19.36 10.57
C HIS A 34 -2.14 19.16 9.50
N TRP A 35 -1.24 18.18 9.72
CA TRP A 35 -0.21 17.81 8.75
C TRP A 35 -0.80 16.91 7.66
N ASN A 36 -1.66 17.49 6.86
CA ASN A 36 -2.37 16.78 5.81
C ASN A 36 -2.46 17.60 4.52
N ALA A 37 -2.67 16.91 3.39
CA ALA A 37 -2.69 17.50 2.05
C ALA A 37 -3.87 18.45 1.80
N ALA A 38 -4.91 18.42 2.62
CA ALA A 38 -6.05 19.36 2.50
C ALA A 38 -5.73 20.71 3.14
N GLU A 39 -4.88 20.74 4.16
CA GLU A 39 -4.50 21.96 4.87
C GLU A 39 -3.15 22.51 4.41
N MET A 40 -2.27 21.64 3.95
CA MET A 40 -0.90 21.98 3.55
C MET A 40 -0.60 21.55 2.11
N GLY A 41 0.48 22.07 1.54
CA GLY A 41 0.93 21.74 0.20
C GLY A 41 -0.13 22.02 -0.86
N PRO A 42 -0.71 20.97 -1.49
CA PRO A 42 -1.67 21.16 -2.57
C PRO A 42 -3.03 21.71 -2.11
N LYS A 43 -3.31 21.71 -0.80
CA LYS A 43 -4.59 22.10 -0.20
C LYS A 43 -5.79 21.37 -0.81
N ARG A 44 -5.62 20.06 -0.96
CA ARG A 44 -6.60 19.17 -1.59
C ARG A 44 -6.65 17.84 -0.84
N ASP A 45 -7.84 17.27 -0.76
CA ASP A 45 -8.04 15.88 -0.33
C ASP A 45 -7.64 14.94 -1.48
N VAL A 46 -6.32 14.65 -1.59
CA VAL A 46 -5.76 13.88 -2.71
C VAL A 46 -6.34 12.48 -2.76
N LEU A 47 -6.40 11.78 -1.62
CA LEU A 47 -6.96 10.43 -1.54
C LEU A 47 -8.44 10.41 -1.93
N GLY A 48 -9.24 11.36 -1.43
CA GLY A 48 -10.65 11.46 -1.77
C GLY A 48 -10.89 11.78 -3.24
N GLU A 49 -10.06 12.61 -3.85
CA GLU A 49 -10.13 12.87 -5.29
C GLU A 49 -9.78 11.64 -6.13
N LEU A 50 -8.74 10.90 -5.74
CA LEU A 50 -8.36 9.64 -6.40
C LEU A 50 -9.47 8.60 -6.26
N THR A 51 -10.01 8.42 -5.06
CA THR A 51 -11.13 7.50 -4.78
C THR A 51 -12.33 7.79 -5.71
N ARG A 52 -12.73 9.06 -5.84
CA ARG A 52 -13.84 9.43 -6.73
C ARG A 52 -13.55 9.07 -8.19
N GLU A 53 -12.34 9.34 -8.67
CA GLU A 53 -11.97 9.07 -10.06
C GLU A 53 -11.82 7.57 -10.33
N PHE A 54 -11.31 6.77 -9.38
CA PHE A 54 -11.25 5.32 -9.50
C PHE A 54 -12.65 4.71 -9.56
N ASN A 55 -13.54 5.11 -8.64
CA ASN A 55 -14.92 4.63 -8.63
C ASN A 55 -15.66 5.00 -9.92
N ARG A 56 -15.44 6.22 -10.45
CA ARG A 56 -16.03 6.67 -11.74
C ARG A 56 -15.68 5.75 -12.91
N LEU A 57 -14.47 5.17 -12.90
CA LEU A 57 -14.00 4.26 -13.94
C LEU A 57 -14.21 2.77 -13.61
N GLY A 58 -14.86 2.45 -12.48
CA GLY A 58 -15.08 1.08 -12.04
C GLY A 58 -13.81 0.37 -11.56
N LEU A 59 -12.79 1.13 -11.18
CA LEU A 59 -11.62 0.62 -10.44
C LEU A 59 -11.97 0.54 -8.96
N LYS A 60 -11.55 -0.53 -8.30
CA LYS A 60 -11.72 -0.63 -6.85
C LYS A 60 -10.74 0.30 -6.16
N ASN A 61 -11.25 1.25 -5.38
CA ASN A 61 -10.41 2.10 -4.55
C ASN A 61 -9.93 1.34 -3.32
N CYS A 62 -8.67 1.46 -3.04
CA CYS A 62 -8.00 0.87 -1.89
C CYS A 62 -7.16 1.95 -1.21
N ALA A 63 -6.46 1.60 -0.13
CA ALA A 63 -5.54 2.52 0.53
C ALA A 63 -4.40 1.74 1.19
N SER A 64 -3.22 2.35 1.29
CA SER A 64 -2.14 1.83 2.12
C SER A 64 -1.81 2.79 3.25
N SER A 65 -1.46 2.24 4.40
CA SER A 65 -0.94 2.97 5.55
C SER A 65 0.39 2.38 5.98
N HIS A 66 1.41 3.24 6.02
CA HIS A 66 2.76 2.91 6.44
C HIS A 66 3.14 3.64 7.75
N ARG A 67 2.18 4.28 8.39
CA ARG A 67 2.39 5.10 9.59
C ARG A 67 3.03 4.33 10.74
N VAL A 68 2.66 3.06 10.93
CA VAL A 68 3.21 2.27 12.04
C VAL A 68 4.74 2.15 11.97
N GLU A 69 5.29 2.21 10.78
CA GLU A 69 6.73 2.05 10.53
C GLU A 69 7.57 3.28 10.91
N HIS A 70 6.91 4.39 11.21
CA HIS A 70 7.55 5.63 11.65
C HIS A 70 8.47 5.41 12.84
N TRP A 71 8.06 4.61 13.82
CA TRP A 71 8.85 4.35 15.02
C TRP A 71 10.23 3.77 14.71
N PHE A 72 10.34 2.98 13.67
CA PHE A 72 11.60 2.41 13.24
C PHE A 72 12.42 3.37 12.38
N PHE A 73 11.81 3.96 11.37
CA PHE A 73 12.54 4.77 10.39
C PHE A 73 12.83 6.19 10.88
N MET A 74 12.01 6.72 11.77
CA MET A 74 12.07 8.13 12.21
C MET A 74 12.37 8.28 13.71
N GLY A 75 12.77 7.20 14.39
CA GLY A 75 13.05 7.20 15.83
C GLY A 75 14.12 8.21 16.24
N HIS A 76 15.12 8.46 15.39
CA HIS A 76 16.20 9.42 15.62
C HIS A 76 15.92 10.82 15.03
N GLY A 77 14.68 11.14 14.67
CA GLY A 77 14.34 12.40 14.02
C GLY A 77 14.70 13.65 14.85
N LYS A 78 14.76 13.53 16.17
CA LYS A 78 15.15 14.63 17.06
C LYS A 78 16.66 14.90 17.09
N GLU A 79 17.49 14.00 16.62
CA GLU A 79 18.94 14.16 16.56
C GLU A 79 19.38 15.11 15.44
N PHE A 80 18.47 15.42 14.53
CA PHE A 80 18.74 16.29 13.39
C PHE A 80 18.12 17.68 13.57
N PRO A 81 18.77 18.72 13.02
CA PRO A 81 18.20 20.07 13.02
C PRO A 81 16.85 20.11 12.29
N SER A 82 15.86 20.74 12.91
CA SER A 82 14.54 20.98 12.34
C SER A 82 14.20 22.46 12.37
N ASP A 83 13.42 22.93 11.40
CA ASP A 83 12.82 24.26 11.39
C ASP A 83 11.59 24.35 12.33
N ILE A 84 11.02 23.21 12.72
CA ILE A 84 9.97 23.13 13.75
C ILE A 84 10.63 23.25 15.11
N LYS A 85 10.30 24.34 15.85
CA LYS A 85 10.88 24.66 17.15
C LYS A 85 9.95 24.35 18.31
N GLU A 86 8.65 24.26 18.07
CA GLU A 86 7.66 23.93 19.07
C GLU A 86 7.75 22.43 19.46
N PRO A 87 7.38 22.09 20.69
CA PRO A 87 7.24 20.69 21.09
C PRO A 87 6.22 19.97 20.22
N LEU A 88 6.58 18.80 19.72
CA LEU A 88 5.67 17.98 18.93
C LEU A 88 4.48 17.52 19.77
N ARG A 89 3.31 17.55 19.16
CA ARG A 89 2.04 17.10 19.76
C ARG A 89 1.62 15.80 19.11
N ARG A 90 0.76 15.04 19.79
CA ARG A 90 0.12 13.88 19.19
C ARG A 90 -0.46 14.23 17.81
N GLY A 91 -0.11 13.40 16.84
CA GLY A 91 -0.58 13.57 15.47
C GLY A 91 0.24 14.51 14.59
N ASP A 92 1.25 15.20 15.14
CA ASP A 92 2.13 16.04 14.35
C ASP A 92 3.03 15.22 13.42
N PHE A 93 3.51 15.88 12.38
CA PHE A 93 4.53 15.38 11.49
C PHE A 93 5.82 15.05 12.27
N TYR A 94 6.36 13.86 12.08
CA TYR A 94 7.49 13.33 12.87
C TYR A 94 7.24 13.24 14.37
N TRP A 95 6.00 13.23 14.83
CA TRP A 95 5.73 13.01 16.26
C TRP A 95 6.30 11.64 16.70
N PRO A 96 7.12 11.59 17.77
CA PRO A 96 7.81 10.38 18.18
C PRO A 96 6.84 9.31 18.68
N SER A 97 7.05 8.11 18.18
CA SER A 97 6.22 6.94 18.47
C SER A 97 6.54 6.26 19.80
N MET A 98 7.70 6.57 20.37
CA MET A 98 8.22 5.92 21.57
C MET A 98 9.34 6.74 22.19
N PRO A 99 9.83 6.39 23.38
CA PRO A 99 11.15 6.80 23.83
C PRO A 99 12.18 6.42 22.76
N GLU A 100 13.09 7.32 22.46
CA GLU A 100 14.10 7.08 21.43
C GLU A 100 14.95 5.87 21.81
N ALA A 101 15.23 5.04 20.83
CA ALA A 101 16.06 3.86 21.00
C ALA A 101 17.48 4.15 20.52
N ASP A 102 18.46 3.55 21.18
CA ASP A 102 19.88 3.74 20.84
C ASP A 102 20.28 3.05 19.53
N HIS A 103 19.45 2.14 19.02
CA HIS A 103 19.74 1.38 17.81
C HIS A 103 18.45 0.98 17.10
N GLN A 104 18.56 0.62 15.83
CA GLN A 104 17.45 0.24 14.96
C GLN A 104 17.34 -1.28 14.79
N ASP A 105 17.26 -2.01 15.88
CA ASP A 105 16.97 -3.43 15.84
C ASP A 105 15.49 -3.68 16.13
N ILE A 106 14.74 -4.06 15.12
CA ILE A 106 13.28 -4.29 15.19
C ILE A 106 12.87 -5.35 16.21
N PHE A 107 13.76 -6.26 16.56
CA PHE A 107 13.47 -7.33 17.51
C PHE A 107 13.79 -6.95 18.95
N SER A 108 14.69 -5.99 19.15
CA SER A 108 15.13 -5.53 20.47
C SER A 108 14.72 -4.10 20.82
N GLN A 109 14.14 -3.38 19.91
CA GLN A 109 13.66 -2.01 20.09
C GLN A 109 12.60 -1.93 21.19
N PRO A 110 12.54 -0.83 21.95
CA PRO A 110 11.38 -0.52 22.73
C PRO A 110 10.12 -0.53 21.87
N ALA A 111 9.05 -1.09 22.40
CA ALA A 111 7.77 -1.08 21.70
C ALA A 111 7.30 0.36 21.45
N PRO A 112 6.57 0.64 20.36
CA PRO A 112 5.85 1.90 20.20
C PRO A 112 4.98 2.18 21.43
N SER A 113 4.85 3.46 21.79
CA SER A 113 4.01 3.85 22.93
C SER A 113 2.54 3.49 22.68
N GLN A 114 1.80 3.25 23.75
CA GLN A 114 0.36 3.01 23.64
C GLN A 114 -0.34 4.16 22.93
N GLU A 115 -0.01 5.39 23.28
CA GLU A 115 -0.58 6.60 22.66
C GLU A 115 -0.32 6.63 21.14
N TYR A 116 0.87 6.23 20.70
CA TYR A 116 1.20 6.14 19.28
C TYR A 116 0.37 5.07 18.55
N LEU A 117 0.20 3.90 19.16
CA LEU A 117 -0.58 2.81 18.58
C LEU A 117 -2.10 3.12 18.54
N GLU A 118 -2.59 3.88 19.51
CA GLU A 118 -3.96 4.41 19.50
C GLU A 118 -4.15 5.42 18.38
N ASP A 119 -3.23 6.37 18.20
CA ASP A 119 -3.23 7.32 17.08
C ASP A 119 -3.18 6.60 15.73
N TRP A 120 -2.33 5.60 15.59
CA TRP A 120 -2.28 4.78 14.38
C TRP A 120 -3.62 4.09 14.07
N LEU A 121 -4.25 3.49 15.08
CA LEU A 121 -5.55 2.83 14.92
C LEU A 121 -6.64 3.84 14.53
N GLU A 122 -6.69 5.00 15.17
CA GLU A 122 -7.65 6.06 14.87
C GLU A 122 -7.50 6.55 13.42
N ARG A 123 -6.27 6.75 12.93
CA ARG A 123 -5.98 7.13 11.54
C ARG A 123 -6.45 6.06 10.55
N CYS A 124 -6.20 4.78 10.84
CA CYS A 124 -6.67 3.68 10.01
C CYS A 124 -8.20 3.61 9.96
N CYS A 125 -8.87 3.80 11.09
CA CYS A 125 -10.33 3.86 11.15
C CYS A 125 -10.88 5.08 10.40
N GLU A 126 -10.22 6.24 10.49
CA GLU A 126 -10.60 7.44 9.73
C GLU A 126 -10.56 7.21 8.22
N ILE A 127 -9.52 6.53 7.71
CA ILE A 127 -9.43 6.15 6.29
C ILE A 127 -10.58 5.23 5.90
N VAL A 128 -10.90 4.24 6.73
CA VAL A 128 -12.01 3.31 6.51
C VAL A 128 -13.34 4.05 6.40
N ASP A 129 -13.63 4.93 7.33
CA ASP A 129 -14.90 5.66 7.38
C ASP A 129 -15.07 6.65 6.23
N LYS A 130 -14.02 7.40 5.92
CA LYS A 130 -14.08 8.47 4.91
C LYS A 130 -14.08 7.94 3.48
N TYR A 131 -13.34 6.87 3.21
CA TYR A 131 -13.07 6.46 1.82
C TYR A 131 -13.58 5.05 1.47
N ARG A 132 -14.02 4.28 2.46
CA ARG A 132 -14.55 2.90 2.28
C ARG A 132 -13.68 2.06 1.34
N PRO A 133 -12.36 1.93 1.60
CA PRO A 133 -11.47 1.18 0.72
C PRO A 133 -11.92 -0.28 0.64
N LYS A 134 -11.74 -0.90 -0.54
CA LYS A 134 -11.99 -2.33 -0.74
C LYS A 134 -10.84 -3.19 -0.25
N LEU A 135 -9.68 -2.60 -0.10
CA LEU A 135 -8.48 -3.23 0.42
C LEU A 135 -7.70 -2.19 1.20
N VAL A 136 -7.26 -2.55 2.39
CA VAL A 136 -6.26 -1.81 3.17
C VAL A 136 -4.97 -2.61 3.16
N TYR A 137 -3.91 -1.98 2.66
CA TYR A 137 -2.58 -2.56 2.61
C TYR A 137 -1.73 -2.03 3.76
N PHE A 138 -1.10 -2.95 4.48
CA PHE A 138 -0.07 -2.67 5.47
C PHE A 138 1.25 -3.30 5.04
N ASP A 139 2.34 -2.59 5.30
CA ASP A 139 3.68 -3.08 5.09
C ASP A 139 4.18 -3.90 6.29
N TRP A 140 5.44 -4.25 6.35
CA TRP A 140 5.98 -5.35 7.15
C TRP A 140 6.12 -5.08 8.65
N TRP A 141 6.34 -3.84 9.11
CA TRP A 141 6.56 -3.56 10.53
C TRP A 141 5.34 -3.78 11.43
N ILE A 142 4.15 -3.92 10.88
CA ILE A 142 2.95 -4.25 11.66
C ILE A 142 3.03 -5.63 12.34
N HIS A 143 3.99 -6.48 11.95
CA HIS A 143 4.19 -7.79 12.59
C HIS A 143 4.76 -7.69 14.01
N HIS A 144 5.27 -6.53 14.43
CA HIS A 144 5.79 -6.32 15.79
C HIS A 144 4.73 -6.66 16.84
N SER A 145 5.16 -7.36 17.91
CA SER A 145 4.25 -7.90 18.93
C SER A 145 3.34 -6.86 19.57
N ALA A 146 3.85 -5.64 19.81
CA ALA A 146 3.07 -4.53 20.37
C ALA A 146 1.93 -4.06 19.47
N VAL A 147 2.04 -4.26 18.16
CA VAL A 147 1.02 -3.85 17.18
C VAL A 147 -0.10 -4.88 17.06
N LYS A 148 0.18 -6.17 17.28
CA LYS A 148 -0.80 -7.27 17.09
C LYS A 148 -2.15 -7.07 17.79
N PRO A 149 -2.23 -6.57 19.04
CA PRO A 149 -3.54 -6.28 19.66
C PRO A 149 -4.33 -5.20 18.91
N TYR A 150 -3.65 -4.22 18.33
CA TYR A 150 -4.27 -3.15 17.56
C TYR A 150 -4.69 -3.61 16.16
N LEU A 151 -3.95 -4.53 15.54
CA LEU A 151 -4.37 -5.19 14.29
C LEU A 151 -5.69 -5.94 14.47
N LYS A 152 -5.88 -6.64 15.60
CA LYS A 152 -7.15 -7.29 15.92
C LYS A 152 -8.31 -6.30 16.03
N LYS A 153 -8.07 -5.16 16.71
CA LYS A 153 -9.06 -4.08 16.81
C LYS A 153 -9.39 -3.49 15.44
N PHE A 154 -8.37 -3.22 14.62
CA PHE A 154 -8.55 -2.72 13.27
C PHE A 154 -9.31 -3.70 12.38
N ALA A 155 -8.94 -4.98 12.38
CA ALA A 155 -9.63 -6.00 11.60
C ALA A 155 -11.11 -6.12 11.99
N ALA A 156 -11.40 -6.17 13.29
CA ALA A 156 -12.77 -6.19 13.79
C ALA A 156 -13.55 -4.95 13.33
N TYR A 157 -12.95 -3.77 13.46
CA TYR A 157 -13.57 -2.53 13.02
C TYR A 157 -13.88 -2.56 11.51
N TYR A 158 -12.87 -2.84 10.69
CA TYR A 158 -12.98 -2.79 9.24
C TYR A 158 -13.95 -3.84 8.68
N TYR A 159 -13.91 -5.07 9.20
CA TYR A 159 -14.84 -6.12 8.75
C TYR A 159 -16.27 -5.85 9.19
N ASN A 160 -16.49 -5.28 10.38
CA ASN A 160 -17.83 -4.85 10.81
C ASN A 160 -18.37 -3.71 9.92
N ARG A 161 -17.51 -2.72 9.57
CA ARG A 161 -17.93 -1.67 8.64
C ARG A 161 -18.25 -2.21 7.25
N ALA A 162 -17.50 -3.21 6.79
CA ALA A 162 -17.78 -3.89 5.52
C ALA A 162 -19.13 -4.60 5.52
N GLU A 163 -19.47 -5.26 6.62
CA GLU A 163 -20.79 -5.89 6.82
C GLU A 163 -21.92 -4.85 6.79
N GLU A 164 -21.74 -3.72 7.49
CA GLU A 164 -22.70 -2.61 7.46
C GLU A 164 -22.90 -2.05 6.05
N TRP A 165 -21.86 -2.05 5.21
CA TRP A 165 -21.95 -1.59 3.82
C TRP A 165 -22.50 -2.64 2.86
N GLY A 166 -22.62 -3.88 3.28
CA GLY A 166 -22.97 -5.02 2.43
C GLY A 166 -21.88 -5.34 1.38
N GLU A 167 -20.61 -5.14 1.73
CA GLU A 167 -19.48 -5.22 0.80
C GLU A 167 -18.33 -6.08 1.34
N GLY A 168 -17.69 -6.86 0.46
CA GLY A 168 -16.46 -7.56 0.82
C GLY A 168 -15.25 -6.63 0.81
N VAL A 169 -14.39 -6.78 1.81
CA VAL A 169 -13.13 -6.06 1.95
C VAL A 169 -11.97 -6.99 2.24
N VAL A 170 -10.75 -6.50 2.06
CA VAL A 170 -9.51 -7.27 2.24
C VAL A 170 -8.49 -6.45 3.02
N ILE A 171 -7.71 -7.14 3.87
CA ILE A 171 -6.49 -6.60 4.46
C ILE A 171 -5.31 -7.34 3.80
N ASN A 172 -4.31 -6.60 3.30
CA ASN A 172 -3.02 -7.14 2.92
C ASN A 172 -2.01 -6.93 4.04
N TYR A 173 -1.16 -7.94 4.26
CA TYR A 173 -0.14 -7.90 5.29
C TYR A 173 1.10 -8.68 4.88
N LYS A 174 2.22 -8.40 5.54
CA LYS A 174 3.49 -9.14 5.37
C LYS A 174 3.82 -9.95 6.62
N HIS A 175 4.65 -10.98 6.42
CA HIS A 175 5.14 -11.89 7.47
C HIS A 175 4.01 -12.58 8.26
N ASP A 176 4.08 -12.53 9.59
CA ASP A 176 3.16 -13.16 10.54
C ASP A 176 2.24 -12.15 11.24
N ALA A 177 1.98 -10.99 10.62
CA ALA A 177 1.19 -9.93 11.25
C ALA A 177 -0.25 -10.37 11.57
N PHE A 178 -0.84 -11.19 10.71
CA PHE A 178 -2.16 -11.77 10.89
C PHE A 178 -2.12 -13.29 10.90
N GLU A 179 -3.08 -13.89 11.56
CA GLU A 179 -3.30 -15.34 11.48
C GLU A 179 -3.70 -15.75 10.05
N PHE A 180 -3.19 -16.89 9.62
CA PHE A 180 -3.45 -17.40 8.29
C PHE A 180 -4.96 -17.53 8.02
N GLY A 181 -5.39 -17.06 6.85
CA GLY A 181 -6.78 -17.08 6.41
C GLY A 181 -7.65 -15.92 6.91
N THR A 182 -7.13 -15.04 7.80
CA THR A 182 -7.89 -13.88 8.27
C THR A 182 -7.65 -12.63 7.40
N ALA A 183 -6.58 -12.63 6.64
CA ALA A 183 -6.17 -11.57 5.71
C ALA A 183 -5.35 -12.18 4.56
N VAL A 184 -4.95 -11.40 3.58
CA VAL A 184 -4.20 -11.85 2.41
C VAL A 184 -2.72 -11.49 2.58
N VAL A 185 -1.86 -12.52 2.57
CA VAL A 185 -0.41 -12.34 2.65
C VAL A 185 0.12 -11.68 1.38
N ASP A 186 1.05 -10.75 1.57
CA ASP A 186 1.80 -10.07 0.52
C ASP A 186 3.29 -10.40 0.63
N ILE A 187 3.95 -10.61 -0.51
CA ILE A 187 5.38 -10.94 -0.59
C ILE A 187 6.08 -9.86 -1.39
N GLU A 188 7.00 -9.14 -0.74
CA GLU A 188 7.72 -8.07 -1.41
C GLU A 188 8.71 -8.59 -2.46
N ARG A 189 8.56 -8.12 -3.70
CA ARG A 189 9.44 -8.41 -4.85
C ARG A 189 9.76 -9.90 -5.04
N GLY A 190 8.88 -10.77 -4.54
CA GLY A 190 9.05 -12.20 -4.55
C GLY A 190 7.86 -12.94 -5.14
N GLN A 191 8.02 -14.24 -5.32
CA GLN A 191 6.97 -15.14 -5.81
C GLN A 191 7.10 -16.48 -5.10
N PHE A 192 5.98 -17.18 -4.93
CA PHE A 192 6.05 -18.59 -4.53
C PHE A 192 6.56 -19.44 -5.69
N ALA A 193 7.34 -20.48 -5.35
CA ALA A 193 7.78 -21.46 -6.33
C ALA A 193 6.59 -22.24 -6.92
N ASP A 194 5.61 -22.58 -6.06
CA ASP A 194 4.47 -23.43 -6.41
C ASP A 194 3.14 -22.73 -6.24
N ALA A 195 2.10 -23.22 -6.91
CA ALA A 195 0.73 -22.77 -6.77
C ALA A 195 0.24 -22.91 -5.31
N LYS A 196 -0.54 -21.94 -4.84
CA LYS A 196 -1.10 -21.92 -3.49
C LYS A 196 -2.61 -22.14 -3.52
N PRO A 197 -3.16 -22.95 -2.60
CA PRO A 197 -4.60 -23.17 -2.53
C PRO A 197 -5.37 -21.95 -1.99
N TYR A 198 -4.68 -20.87 -1.66
CA TYR A 198 -5.21 -19.61 -1.16
C TYR A 198 -4.73 -18.44 -2.02
N ILE A 199 -5.46 -17.34 -1.99
CA ILE A 199 -5.07 -16.09 -2.66
C ILE A 199 -3.92 -15.45 -1.88
N TRP A 200 -2.94 -14.96 -2.61
CA TRP A 200 -1.82 -14.17 -2.10
C TRP A 200 -1.54 -12.99 -3.03
N GLN A 201 -0.78 -12.04 -2.57
CA GLN A 201 -0.34 -10.90 -3.35
C GLN A 201 1.18 -10.83 -3.38
N THR A 202 1.72 -10.24 -4.41
CA THR A 202 3.09 -9.73 -4.43
C THR A 202 3.07 -8.30 -4.90
N ASP A 203 3.84 -7.47 -4.23
CA ASP A 203 4.11 -6.11 -4.65
C ASP A 203 5.49 -5.99 -5.31
N THR A 204 5.56 -5.22 -6.36
CA THR A 204 6.82 -4.85 -7.04
C THR A 204 6.67 -3.51 -7.72
N ALA A 205 7.78 -2.89 -8.12
CA ALA A 205 7.76 -1.63 -8.83
C ALA A 205 8.07 -1.81 -10.32
N VAL A 206 7.59 -0.89 -11.15
CA VAL A 206 8.03 -0.74 -12.55
C VAL A 206 9.52 -0.45 -12.60
N ALA A 207 10.03 0.37 -11.66
CA ALA A 207 11.45 0.59 -11.49
C ALA A 207 12.14 -0.59 -10.79
N ASN A 208 13.37 -0.91 -11.23
CA ASN A 208 14.19 -1.96 -10.64
C ASN A 208 14.75 -1.57 -9.27
N ASN A 209 15.15 -0.32 -9.13
CA ASN A 209 16.03 0.17 -8.06
C ASN A 209 15.34 1.14 -7.08
N SER A 210 14.05 1.40 -7.24
CA SER A 210 13.33 2.31 -6.35
C SER A 210 11.83 2.00 -6.29
N TRP A 211 11.19 2.38 -5.20
CA TRP A 211 9.74 2.47 -5.06
C TRP A 211 9.22 3.86 -5.45
N CYS A 212 10.08 4.87 -5.44
CA CYS A 212 9.75 6.26 -5.70
C CYS A 212 10.36 6.72 -7.03
N TYR A 213 9.88 7.86 -7.53
CA TYR A 213 10.56 8.55 -8.61
C TYR A 213 11.93 9.06 -8.15
N THR A 214 12.96 8.75 -8.91
CA THR A 214 14.28 9.36 -8.84
C THR A 214 14.78 9.64 -10.26
N ASN A 215 15.72 10.57 -10.40
CA ASN A 215 16.37 10.85 -11.70
C ASN A 215 17.28 9.70 -12.18
N ALA A 216 17.52 8.71 -11.32
CA ALA A 216 18.39 7.56 -11.60
C ALA A 216 17.62 6.24 -11.66
N ASN A 217 16.31 6.28 -11.89
CA ASN A 217 15.53 5.06 -12.02
C ASN A 217 15.94 4.27 -13.26
N SER A 218 16.10 2.96 -13.08
CA SER A 218 16.13 1.98 -14.16
C SER A 218 14.81 1.20 -14.16
N TYR A 219 14.35 0.78 -15.32
CA TYR A 219 13.01 0.23 -15.48
C TYR A 219 13.03 -1.22 -15.96
N LYS A 220 12.06 -1.99 -15.48
CA LYS A 220 11.74 -3.30 -16.06
C LYS A 220 11.12 -3.12 -17.44
N THR A 221 11.28 -4.10 -18.31
CA THR A 221 10.53 -4.12 -19.55
C THR A 221 9.09 -4.56 -19.31
N SER A 222 8.15 -4.12 -20.15
CA SER A 222 6.77 -4.60 -20.12
C SER A 222 6.70 -6.12 -20.27
N THR A 223 7.59 -6.73 -21.07
CA THR A 223 7.68 -8.19 -21.24
C THR A 223 8.03 -8.90 -19.94
N GLN A 224 8.98 -8.37 -19.15
CA GLN A 224 9.30 -8.93 -17.83
C GLN A 224 8.08 -8.90 -16.91
N ILE A 225 7.41 -7.74 -16.80
CA ILE A 225 6.24 -7.59 -15.94
C ILE A 225 5.08 -8.48 -16.38
N ILE A 226 4.86 -8.65 -17.70
CA ILE A 226 3.82 -9.55 -18.23
C ILE A 226 4.15 -11.02 -17.89
N ARG A 227 5.40 -11.45 -18.02
CA ARG A 227 5.82 -12.81 -17.61
C ARG A 227 5.61 -13.02 -16.13
N ASP A 228 6.02 -12.08 -15.30
CA ASP A 228 5.78 -12.11 -13.85
C ASP A 228 4.28 -12.19 -13.54
N LEU A 229 3.45 -11.38 -14.21
CA LEU A 229 1.99 -11.41 -14.06
C LEU A 229 1.39 -12.79 -14.40
N CYS A 230 1.80 -13.39 -15.50
CA CYS A 230 1.34 -14.73 -15.90
C CYS A 230 1.73 -15.79 -14.85
N ASP A 231 2.98 -15.76 -14.40
CA ASP A 231 3.49 -16.71 -13.40
C ASP A 231 2.75 -16.53 -12.05
N ILE A 232 2.59 -15.29 -11.58
CA ILE A 232 1.88 -14.95 -10.35
C ILE A 232 0.43 -15.47 -10.40
N VAL A 233 -0.28 -15.19 -11.49
CA VAL A 233 -1.69 -15.58 -11.65
C VAL A 233 -1.84 -17.10 -11.75
N SER A 234 -0.91 -17.80 -12.44
CA SER A 234 -0.92 -19.27 -12.51
C SER A 234 -0.77 -19.94 -11.14
N LYS A 235 -0.18 -19.24 -10.18
CA LYS A 235 0.04 -19.67 -8.79
C LYS A 235 -1.01 -19.16 -7.80
N ASN A 236 -2.14 -18.62 -8.27
CA ASN A 236 -3.22 -18.01 -7.49
C ASN A 236 -2.87 -16.66 -6.86
N GLY A 237 -1.83 -16.00 -7.36
CA GLY A 237 -1.38 -14.71 -6.87
C GLY A 237 -2.09 -13.53 -7.51
N ARG A 238 -1.84 -12.36 -6.94
CA ARG A 238 -2.24 -11.05 -7.47
C ARG A 238 -1.01 -10.15 -7.50
N LEU A 239 -0.87 -9.38 -8.56
CA LEU A 239 0.22 -8.42 -8.71
C LEU A 239 -0.22 -7.03 -8.29
N LEU A 240 0.49 -6.44 -7.33
CA LEU A 240 0.44 -5.01 -7.02
C LEU A 240 1.66 -4.33 -7.65
N LEU A 241 1.45 -3.59 -8.73
CA LEU A 241 2.52 -2.93 -9.48
C LEU A 241 2.61 -1.45 -9.09
N ASN A 242 3.70 -1.09 -8.45
CA ASN A 242 3.97 0.27 -8.00
C ASN A 242 4.53 1.13 -9.14
N VAL A 243 4.06 2.37 -9.21
CA VAL A 243 4.60 3.46 -10.03
C VAL A 243 5.00 4.63 -9.14
N GLY A 244 6.04 5.38 -9.51
CA GLY A 244 6.56 6.51 -8.76
C GLY A 244 6.22 7.85 -9.39
N PRO A 245 5.11 8.52 -9.02
CA PRO A 245 4.81 9.86 -9.53
C PRO A 245 5.90 10.87 -9.18
N LYS A 246 6.07 11.87 -10.02
CA LYS A 246 6.91 13.04 -9.75
C LYS A 246 6.23 13.96 -8.72
N SER A 247 7.02 14.87 -8.14
CA SER A 247 6.52 15.84 -7.16
C SER A 247 5.44 16.80 -7.69
N ASP A 248 5.38 16.99 -9.01
CA ASP A 248 4.34 17.78 -9.68
C ASP A 248 3.05 16.98 -9.94
N GLY A 249 3.00 15.71 -9.53
CA GLY A 249 1.88 14.80 -9.71
C GLY A 249 1.79 14.15 -11.09
N THR A 250 2.79 14.31 -11.95
CA THR A 250 2.84 13.60 -13.24
C THR A 250 3.44 12.20 -13.08
N ILE A 251 2.97 11.26 -13.89
CA ILE A 251 3.59 9.93 -14.03
C ILE A 251 4.75 10.07 -15.03
N PRO A 252 5.96 9.54 -14.72
CA PRO A 252 7.08 9.52 -15.66
C PRO A 252 6.68 8.85 -16.98
N LYS A 253 7.27 9.34 -18.08
CA LYS A 253 6.96 8.83 -19.42
C LYS A 253 7.29 7.35 -19.56
N GLU A 254 8.35 6.89 -18.94
CA GLU A 254 8.79 5.50 -18.92
C GLU A 254 7.75 4.61 -18.26
N ASP A 255 7.25 4.99 -17.07
CA ASP A 255 6.17 4.28 -16.38
C ASP A 255 4.91 4.24 -17.23
N GLU A 256 4.52 5.39 -17.82
CA GLU A 256 3.33 5.48 -18.69
C GLU A 256 3.44 4.55 -19.89
N ASP A 257 4.56 4.53 -20.58
CA ASP A 257 4.78 3.70 -21.76
C ASP A 257 4.72 2.20 -21.43
N ILE A 258 5.33 1.79 -20.32
CA ILE A 258 5.29 0.41 -19.85
C ILE A 258 3.84 0.01 -19.49
N LEU A 259 3.12 0.84 -18.75
CA LEU A 259 1.73 0.58 -18.38
C LEU A 259 0.84 0.44 -19.61
N ARG A 260 1.01 1.31 -20.62
CA ARG A 260 0.25 1.21 -21.87
C ARG A 260 0.56 -0.04 -22.68
N GLN A 261 1.82 -0.49 -22.70
CA GLN A 261 2.21 -1.74 -23.34
C GLN A 261 1.58 -2.95 -22.62
N ILE A 262 1.58 -2.98 -21.29
CA ILE A 262 0.89 -4.00 -20.49
C ILE A 262 -0.61 -3.99 -20.81
N GLY A 263 -1.24 -2.83 -20.82
CA GLY A 263 -2.65 -2.67 -21.15
C GLY A 263 -3.00 -3.14 -22.56
N SER A 264 -2.14 -2.86 -23.54
CA SER A 264 -2.31 -3.33 -24.90
C SER A 264 -2.28 -4.86 -25.00
N TRP A 265 -1.36 -5.50 -24.26
CA TRP A 265 -1.30 -6.94 -24.17
C TRP A 265 -2.53 -7.53 -23.47
N LEU A 266 -2.97 -6.94 -22.36
CA LEU A 266 -4.15 -7.38 -21.62
C LEU A 266 -5.47 -7.21 -22.38
N LYS A 267 -5.57 -6.25 -23.28
CA LYS A 267 -6.75 -6.11 -24.18
C LYS A 267 -6.95 -7.32 -25.08
N VAL A 268 -5.86 -8.00 -25.44
CA VAL A 268 -5.90 -9.20 -26.31
C VAL A 268 -5.95 -10.48 -25.45
N ASN A 269 -5.16 -10.54 -24.39
CA ASN A 269 -4.89 -11.76 -23.63
C ASN A 269 -5.54 -11.77 -22.25
N GLY A 270 -6.36 -10.78 -21.90
CA GLY A 270 -6.91 -10.60 -20.56
C GLY A 270 -7.75 -11.78 -20.05
N GLU A 271 -8.34 -12.57 -20.94
CA GLU A 271 -9.08 -13.78 -20.56
C GLU A 271 -8.20 -14.82 -19.85
N ALA A 272 -6.89 -14.83 -20.15
CA ALA A 272 -5.92 -15.70 -19.48
C ALA A 272 -5.48 -15.16 -18.09
N ILE A 273 -5.90 -13.96 -17.72
CA ILE A 273 -5.52 -13.30 -16.46
C ILE A 273 -6.73 -13.07 -15.54
N TYR A 274 -7.82 -12.49 -16.13
CA TYR A 274 -8.98 -12.11 -15.34
C TYR A 274 -9.93 -13.28 -15.10
N GLY A 275 -10.35 -13.47 -13.85
CA GLY A 275 -11.30 -14.50 -13.48
C GLY A 275 -10.77 -15.95 -13.54
N CYS A 276 -9.45 -16.11 -13.74
CA CYS A 276 -8.82 -17.42 -13.76
C CYS A 276 -8.89 -18.11 -12.41
N LYS A 277 -8.95 -19.44 -12.45
CA LYS A 277 -8.86 -20.32 -11.28
C LYS A 277 -7.61 -21.19 -11.41
N LEU A 278 -7.13 -21.68 -10.28
CA LEU A 278 -6.05 -22.64 -10.25
C LEU A 278 -6.34 -23.84 -11.16
N TRP A 279 -5.34 -24.21 -11.92
CA TRP A 279 -5.24 -25.52 -12.56
C TRP A 279 -4.42 -26.47 -11.71
N ARG A 280 -4.32 -27.74 -12.11
CA ARG A 280 -3.54 -28.76 -11.37
C ARG A 280 -2.06 -28.45 -11.32
N GLU A 281 -1.54 -27.93 -12.42
CA GLU A 281 -0.14 -27.55 -12.59
C GLU A 281 -0.05 -26.05 -12.89
N SER A 282 0.93 -25.37 -12.30
CA SER A 282 1.18 -23.94 -12.56
C SER A 282 1.97 -23.71 -13.86
N ALA A 283 2.67 -24.71 -14.34
CA ALA A 283 3.42 -24.70 -15.60
C ALA A 283 3.50 -26.10 -16.21
N GLU A 284 3.57 -26.17 -17.51
CA GLU A 284 3.80 -27.41 -18.28
C GLU A 284 4.93 -27.19 -19.28
N GLY A 285 5.80 -28.19 -19.44
CA GLY A 285 6.93 -28.17 -20.35
C GLY A 285 8.24 -27.68 -19.70
N PRO A 286 9.33 -27.62 -20.50
CA PRO A 286 10.59 -27.09 -20.00
C PRO A 286 10.45 -25.58 -19.73
N THR A 287 10.79 -25.20 -18.52
CA THR A 287 10.83 -23.79 -18.10
C THR A 287 12.18 -23.16 -18.45
#